data_9bf204debb226c21ef0bb2bc1743cae6
#
_entry.id   9bf204debb226c21ef0bb2bc1743cae6
#
_cell.length_a   1.000
_cell.length_b   1.000
_cell.length_c   1.000
_cell.angle_alpha   90.00
_cell.angle_beta   90.00
_cell.angle_gamma   90.00
#
_symmetry.space_group_name_H-M   'P 1'
#
loop_
_entity.id
_entity.type
_entity.pdbx_description
1 polymer ?
#
loop_
_entity_poly.entity_id
_entity_poly.type
_entity_poly.pdbx_seq_one_letter_code
_entity_poly.pdbx_strand_id
1 'polypeptide(L)'
;MFVSKSLLRLSFIGALLPTLAFAGPLQDAAKKAEEQAAAGDTVGAHNTIRDAYGAFAATLPFSIGKSVFVSAPPEGYGMYTARPESSFKAGEALISYVEPVGLTWRSSDGGLLESHFTVDLELLDPKGTKLAEQKAFGSFDFKGSVRNQEVFAKLTLNLTSPPPGDYVLRYRFRDAASGAVAVSEQPFKIVP
;
A
#
# COMPACT_ATOMS: atom_id res chain seq x y z
N MET A 1 -50.42 4.31 64.31
CA MET A 1 -50.17 5.46 63.42
C MET A 1 -48.99 5.12 62.53
N PHE A 2 -49.29 4.49 61.35
CA PHE A 2 -48.29 4.01 60.40
C PHE A 2 -48.28 4.92 59.18
N VAL A 3 -47.15 5.59 58.92
CA VAL A 3 -46.93 6.44 57.74
C VAL A 3 -46.26 5.60 56.63
N SER A 4 -47.01 5.34 55.59
CA SER A 4 -46.50 4.66 54.40
C SER A 4 -45.76 5.67 53.54
N LYS A 5 -44.45 5.38 53.24
CA LYS A 5 -43.65 6.17 52.30
C LYS A 5 -43.76 5.49 50.92
N SER A 6 -44.49 6.10 50.01
CA SER A 6 -44.49 5.71 48.59
C SER A 6 -43.21 6.17 47.90
N LEU A 7 -42.44 5.22 47.38
CA LEU A 7 -41.26 5.44 46.52
C LEU A 7 -41.74 5.59 45.06
N LEU A 8 -41.62 6.78 44.55
CA LEU A 8 -41.86 7.09 43.12
C LEU A 8 -40.64 6.61 42.31
N ARG A 9 -40.81 5.57 41.52
CA ARG A 9 -39.79 5.10 40.57
C ARG A 9 -39.87 5.92 39.29
N LEU A 10 -38.90 6.77 39.06
CA LEU A 10 -38.70 7.51 37.82
C LEU A 10 -38.01 6.58 36.82
N SER A 11 -38.77 6.07 35.82
CA SER A 11 -38.18 5.30 34.70
C SER A 11 -37.63 6.26 33.65
N PHE A 12 -36.32 6.30 33.52
CA PHE A 12 -35.63 7.03 32.46
C PHE A 12 -35.70 6.18 31.17
N ILE A 13 -36.59 6.54 30.24
CA ILE A 13 -36.60 5.99 28.90
C ILE A 13 -35.53 6.75 28.09
N GLY A 14 -34.35 6.16 27.95
CA GLY A 14 -33.30 6.66 27.10
C GLY A 14 -33.74 6.52 25.61
N ALA A 15 -34.08 7.63 24.99
CA ALA A 15 -34.31 7.65 23.53
C ALA A 15 -32.98 7.42 22.83
N LEU A 16 -32.78 6.21 22.23
CA LEU A 16 -31.75 5.98 21.23
C LEU A 16 -32.09 6.83 20.00
N LEU A 17 -31.40 7.95 19.84
CA LEU A 17 -31.41 8.68 18.58
C LEU A 17 -30.63 7.84 17.54
N PRO A 18 -31.23 7.51 16.39
CA PRO A 18 -30.49 6.87 15.31
C PRO A 18 -29.40 7.84 14.85
N THR A 19 -28.14 7.45 14.99
CA THR A 19 -27.01 8.11 14.32
C THR A 19 -27.21 7.92 12.83
N LEU A 20 -27.58 8.98 12.10
CA LEU A 20 -27.55 9.01 10.66
C LEU A 20 -26.09 8.81 10.25
N ALA A 21 -25.72 7.58 9.90
CA ALA A 21 -24.46 7.30 9.23
C ALA A 21 -24.54 7.97 7.85
N PHE A 22 -23.85 9.08 7.67
CA PHE A 22 -23.68 9.66 6.34
C PHE A 22 -22.87 8.65 5.51
N ALA A 23 -23.48 8.17 4.42
CA ALA A 23 -22.77 7.39 3.43
C ALA A 23 -21.61 8.22 2.89
N GLY A 24 -20.38 7.65 2.94
CA GLY A 24 -19.22 8.34 2.37
C GLY A 24 -19.23 8.21 0.82
N PRO A 25 -18.43 9.05 0.11
CA PRO A 25 -18.39 9.05 -1.35
C PRO A 25 -18.12 7.67 -1.97
N LEU A 26 -17.38 6.80 -1.28
CA LEU A 26 -17.12 5.43 -1.73
C LEU A 26 -18.38 4.55 -1.66
N GLN A 27 -19.21 4.71 -0.63
CA GLN A 27 -20.48 3.99 -0.49
C GLN A 27 -21.49 4.43 -1.56
N ASP A 28 -21.59 5.72 -1.84
CA ASP A 28 -22.47 6.24 -2.88
C ASP A 28 -22.06 5.74 -4.27
N ALA A 29 -20.76 5.70 -4.54
CA ALA A 29 -20.22 5.15 -5.79
C ALA A 29 -20.49 3.64 -5.91
N ALA A 30 -20.34 2.88 -4.82
CA ALA A 30 -20.64 1.46 -4.81
C ALA A 30 -22.10 1.20 -5.16
N LYS A 31 -23.04 1.92 -4.52
CA LYS A 31 -24.48 1.82 -4.82
C LYS A 31 -24.79 2.15 -6.29
N LYS A 32 -24.22 3.25 -6.82
CA LYS A 32 -24.39 3.64 -8.21
C LYS A 32 -23.87 2.55 -9.16
N ALA A 33 -22.73 1.95 -8.88
CA ALA A 33 -22.16 0.89 -9.71
C ALA A 33 -23.04 -0.37 -9.70
N GLU A 34 -23.62 -0.74 -8.55
CA GLU A 34 -24.58 -1.85 -8.46
C GLU A 34 -25.84 -1.58 -9.28
N GLU A 35 -26.39 -0.37 -9.25
CA GLU A 35 -27.54 0.05 -10.06
C GLU A 35 -27.21 -0.03 -11.57
N GLN A 36 -26.04 0.47 -11.99
CA GLN A 36 -25.57 0.38 -13.38
C GLN A 36 -25.39 -1.08 -13.84
N ALA A 37 -24.79 -1.93 -12.99
CA ALA A 37 -24.63 -3.35 -13.30
C ALA A 37 -26.00 -4.05 -13.46
N ALA A 38 -26.96 -3.77 -12.58
CA ALA A 38 -28.31 -4.30 -12.66
C ALA A 38 -29.06 -3.84 -13.92
N ALA A 39 -28.76 -2.64 -14.42
CA ALA A 39 -29.29 -2.11 -15.68
C ALA A 39 -28.55 -2.64 -16.93
N GLY A 40 -27.52 -3.48 -16.78
CA GLY A 40 -26.72 -4.02 -17.89
C GLY A 40 -25.59 -3.09 -18.35
N ASP A 41 -25.36 -1.93 -17.70
CA ASP A 41 -24.24 -1.03 -17.99
C ASP A 41 -22.97 -1.50 -17.28
N THR A 42 -22.38 -2.60 -17.74
CA THR A 42 -21.19 -3.22 -17.17
C THR A 42 -19.98 -2.28 -17.19
N VAL A 43 -19.79 -1.54 -18.28
CA VAL A 43 -18.65 -0.63 -18.44
C VAL A 43 -18.79 0.59 -17.52
N GLY A 44 -19.98 1.16 -17.42
CA GLY A 44 -20.29 2.25 -16.50
C GLY A 44 -20.05 1.85 -15.04
N ALA A 45 -20.55 0.68 -14.64
CA ALA A 45 -20.37 0.12 -13.30
C ALA A 45 -18.88 -0.04 -12.96
N HIS A 46 -18.11 -0.66 -13.86
CA HIS A 46 -16.66 -0.84 -13.70
C HIS A 46 -15.94 0.51 -13.54
N ASN A 47 -16.22 1.47 -14.42
CA ASN A 47 -15.58 2.78 -14.37
C ASN A 47 -15.94 3.54 -13.08
N THR A 48 -17.19 3.47 -12.63
CA THR A 48 -17.64 4.10 -11.38
C THR A 48 -16.83 3.59 -10.17
N ILE A 49 -16.65 2.27 -10.03
CA ILE A 49 -15.88 1.69 -8.93
C ILE A 49 -14.38 2.02 -9.06
N ARG A 50 -13.82 1.92 -10.27
CA ARG A 50 -12.40 2.24 -10.50
C ARG A 50 -12.08 3.68 -10.10
N ASP A 51 -12.92 4.63 -10.52
CA ASP A 51 -12.69 6.05 -10.26
C ASP A 51 -12.89 6.39 -8.77
N ALA A 52 -13.88 5.77 -8.12
CA ALA A 52 -14.11 5.90 -6.69
C ALA A 52 -12.96 5.29 -5.86
N TYR A 53 -12.45 4.13 -6.27
CA TYR A 53 -11.29 3.51 -5.62
C TYR A 53 -10.05 4.39 -5.78
N GLY A 54 -9.79 4.92 -6.97
CA GLY A 54 -8.68 5.84 -7.21
C GLY A 54 -8.79 7.13 -6.39
N ALA A 55 -9.99 7.68 -6.24
CA ALA A 55 -10.24 8.85 -5.39
C ALA A 55 -10.03 8.55 -3.90
N PHE A 56 -10.52 7.40 -3.43
CA PHE A 56 -10.32 6.95 -2.04
C PHE A 56 -8.84 6.70 -1.76
N ALA A 57 -8.12 5.96 -2.62
CA ALA A 57 -6.71 5.66 -2.46
C ALA A 57 -5.85 6.94 -2.37
N ALA A 58 -6.24 8.01 -3.06
CA ALA A 58 -5.57 9.31 -2.99
C ALA A 58 -5.72 10.01 -1.61
N THR A 59 -6.63 9.54 -0.74
CA THR A 59 -6.78 10.04 0.63
C THR A 59 -5.91 9.28 1.64
N LEU A 60 -5.37 8.13 1.24
CA LEU A 60 -4.56 7.29 2.11
C LEU A 60 -3.13 7.84 2.22
N PRO A 61 -2.48 7.69 3.38
CA PRO A 61 -1.07 8.04 3.50
C PRO A 61 -0.21 7.13 2.61
N PHE A 62 0.85 7.70 2.02
CA PHE A 62 1.82 6.91 1.27
C PHE A 62 2.45 5.83 2.16
N SER A 63 2.33 4.58 1.76
CA SER A 63 2.77 3.42 2.53
C SER A 63 3.16 2.26 1.62
N ILE A 64 3.71 1.20 2.18
CA ILE A 64 4.03 -0.05 1.47
C ILE A 64 3.02 -1.12 1.90
N GLY A 65 2.17 -1.53 0.97
CA GLY A 65 1.16 -2.57 1.19
C GLY A 65 1.76 -3.97 1.18
N LYS A 66 2.77 -4.20 0.34
CA LYS A 66 3.48 -5.48 0.23
C LYS A 66 4.95 -5.27 -0.10
N SER A 67 5.81 -6.11 0.47
CA SER A 67 7.24 -6.17 0.16
C SER A 67 7.73 -7.59 0.43
N VAL A 68 8.11 -8.32 -0.63
CA VAL A 68 8.51 -9.73 -0.54
C VAL A 68 9.67 -10.02 -1.47
N PHE A 69 10.53 -10.97 -1.10
CA PHE A 69 11.47 -11.55 -2.04
C PHE A 69 10.74 -12.49 -3.00
N VAL A 70 11.18 -12.48 -4.25
CA VAL A 70 10.63 -13.33 -5.31
C VAL A 70 11.72 -14.17 -5.94
N SER A 71 11.34 -15.36 -6.44
CA SER A 71 12.28 -16.33 -7.02
C SER A 71 12.64 -16.02 -8.48
N ALA A 72 11.85 -15.20 -9.15
CA ALA A 72 12.06 -14.70 -10.52
C ALA A 72 11.53 -13.28 -10.66
N PRO A 73 11.95 -12.51 -11.68
CA PRO A 73 11.37 -11.20 -11.96
C PRO A 73 9.84 -11.28 -12.07
N PRO A 74 9.08 -10.38 -11.40
CA PRO A 74 7.63 -10.35 -11.51
C PRO A 74 7.20 -9.97 -12.93
N GLU A 75 6.12 -10.60 -13.42
CA GLU A 75 5.56 -10.36 -14.75
C GLU A 75 4.53 -9.21 -14.75
N GLY A 76 3.96 -8.89 -13.58
CA GLY A 76 2.96 -7.85 -13.44
C GLY A 76 2.55 -7.63 -11.98
N TYR A 77 1.60 -6.73 -11.76
CA TYR A 77 1.00 -6.52 -10.44
C TYR A 77 0.30 -7.80 -9.96
N GLY A 78 0.67 -8.28 -8.78
CA GLY A 78 0.18 -9.56 -8.25
C GLY A 78 0.74 -10.81 -8.96
N MET A 79 1.50 -10.65 -10.05
CA MET A 79 2.00 -11.75 -10.89
C MET A 79 3.46 -12.05 -10.56
N TYR A 80 3.69 -12.75 -9.48
CA TYR A 80 5.03 -13.12 -8.99
C TYR A 80 4.99 -14.45 -8.24
N THR A 81 6.14 -15.11 -8.15
CA THR A 81 6.35 -16.27 -7.28
C THR A 81 7.15 -15.86 -6.07
N ALA A 82 6.50 -15.79 -4.89
CA ALA A 82 7.17 -15.48 -3.64
C ALA A 82 8.28 -16.51 -3.37
N ARG A 83 9.43 -16.04 -2.87
CA ARG A 83 10.50 -16.93 -2.44
C ARG A 83 10.08 -17.59 -1.12
N PRO A 84 10.16 -18.94 -1.00
CA PRO A 84 9.71 -19.65 0.20
C PRO A 84 10.54 -19.29 1.43
N GLU A 85 11.84 -19.06 1.23
CA GLU A 85 12.80 -18.71 2.28
C GLU A 85 13.61 -17.48 1.87
N SER A 86 13.91 -16.62 2.84
CA SER A 86 14.75 -15.44 2.63
C SER A 86 16.24 -15.77 2.77
N SER A 87 16.66 -16.94 2.23
CA SER A 87 18.05 -17.41 2.22
C SER A 87 18.61 -17.34 0.80
N PHE A 88 19.82 -16.78 0.64
CA PHE A 88 20.46 -16.56 -0.66
C PHE A 88 21.91 -17.05 -0.61
N LYS A 89 22.41 -17.57 -1.71
CA LYS A 89 23.83 -17.90 -1.86
C LYS A 89 24.63 -16.63 -2.15
N ALA A 90 25.92 -16.66 -1.83
CA ALA A 90 26.81 -15.57 -2.21
C ALA A 90 26.79 -15.34 -3.72
N GLY A 91 26.55 -14.07 -4.15
CA GLY A 91 26.42 -13.69 -5.55
C GLY A 91 25.04 -13.95 -6.18
N GLU A 92 24.11 -14.54 -5.46
CA GLU A 92 22.72 -14.66 -5.91
C GLU A 92 22.02 -13.29 -5.86
N ALA A 93 21.24 -12.96 -6.90
CA ALA A 93 20.48 -11.72 -6.95
C ALA A 93 19.31 -11.75 -5.97
N LEU A 94 19.17 -10.71 -5.15
CA LEU A 94 18.01 -10.49 -4.31
C LEU A 94 17.00 -9.66 -5.11
N ILE A 95 15.86 -10.26 -5.45
CA ILE A 95 14.80 -9.58 -6.19
C ILE A 95 13.64 -9.34 -5.24
N SER A 96 13.31 -8.07 -5.01
CA SER A 96 12.17 -7.65 -4.21
C SER A 96 11.02 -7.18 -5.11
N TYR A 97 9.82 -7.68 -4.83
CA TYR A 97 8.55 -7.19 -5.34
C TYR A 97 7.90 -6.31 -4.27
N VAL A 98 7.51 -5.10 -4.64
CA VAL A 98 6.98 -4.11 -3.69
C VAL A 98 5.75 -3.42 -4.27
N GLU A 99 4.66 -3.34 -3.49
CA GLU A 99 3.43 -2.62 -3.83
C GLU A 99 3.32 -1.34 -3.00
N PRO A 100 3.54 -0.16 -3.58
CA PRO A 100 3.25 1.12 -2.92
C PRO A 100 1.75 1.39 -2.91
N VAL A 101 1.26 2.04 -1.85
CA VAL A 101 -0.13 2.45 -1.65
C VAL A 101 -0.15 3.94 -1.33
N GLY A 102 -1.21 4.64 -1.74
CA GLY A 102 -1.38 6.07 -1.46
C GLY A 102 -0.43 6.97 -2.26
N LEU A 103 -0.06 6.55 -3.48
CA LEU A 103 0.73 7.36 -4.41
C LEU A 103 -0.01 8.65 -4.78
N THR A 104 0.73 9.76 -4.82
CA THR A 104 0.20 11.03 -5.26
C THR A 104 0.22 11.13 -6.78
N TRP A 105 -0.95 11.29 -7.38
CA TRP A 105 -1.13 11.48 -8.81
C TRP A 105 -1.36 12.96 -9.13
N ARG A 106 -0.63 13.51 -10.09
CA ARG A 106 -0.77 14.89 -10.57
C ARG A 106 -1.19 14.90 -12.02
N SER A 107 -1.95 15.93 -12.40
CA SER A 107 -2.26 16.18 -13.80
C SER A 107 -0.99 16.55 -14.56
N SER A 108 -0.85 15.99 -15.76
CA SER A 108 0.23 16.19 -16.70
C SER A 108 -0.35 16.65 -18.05
N ASP A 109 0.50 16.99 -18.98
CA ASP A 109 0.11 17.42 -20.31
C ASP A 109 -0.75 16.39 -21.05
N GLY A 110 -1.69 16.89 -21.86
CA GLY A 110 -2.60 16.03 -22.62
C GLY A 110 -3.69 15.33 -21.79
N GLY A 111 -3.98 15.81 -20.58
CA GLY A 111 -5.03 15.24 -19.71
C GLY A 111 -4.63 13.92 -19.04
N LEU A 112 -3.35 13.61 -19.05
CA LEU A 112 -2.81 12.43 -18.38
C LEU A 112 -2.56 12.70 -16.90
N LEU A 113 -2.44 11.63 -16.13
CA LEU A 113 -2.03 11.63 -14.73
C LEU A 113 -0.65 10.99 -14.63
N GLU A 114 0.19 11.52 -13.77
CA GLU A 114 1.52 10.96 -13.50
C GLU A 114 1.80 10.87 -12.00
N SER A 115 2.59 9.88 -11.64
CA SER A 115 3.10 9.65 -10.29
C SER A 115 4.54 9.21 -10.39
N HIS A 116 5.37 9.68 -9.46
CA HIS A 116 6.78 9.35 -9.40
C HIS A 116 7.20 9.10 -7.96
N PHE A 117 8.00 8.05 -7.75
CA PHE A 117 8.69 7.83 -6.49
C PHE A 117 10.12 7.33 -6.69
N THR A 118 10.98 7.66 -5.74
CA THR A 118 12.37 7.17 -5.67
C THR A 118 12.55 6.21 -4.52
N VAL A 119 13.59 5.38 -4.61
CA VAL A 119 13.95 4.40 -3.57
C VAL A 119 15.41 4.55 -3.21
N ASP A 120 15.69 4.76 -1.92
CA ASP A 120 17.02 4.57 -1.34
C ASP A 120 17.11 3.17 -0.73
N LEU A 121 18.30 2.58 -0.75
CA LEU A 121 18.59 1.27 -0.18
C LEU A 121 19.60 1.41 0.96
N GLU A 122 19.35 0.70 2.06
CA GLU A 122 20.29 0.50 3.17
C GLU A 122 20.43 -1.01 3.42
N LEU A 123 21.67 -1.48 3.55
CA LEU A 123 21.99 -2.82 4.06
C LEU A 123 22.38 -2.68 5.52
N LEU A 124 21.74 -3.44 6.38
CA LEU A 124 21.95 -3.41 7.83
C LEU A 124 22.39 -4.77 8.36
N ASP A 125 23.10 -4.76 9.47
CA ASP A 125 23.25 -5.94 10.31
C ASP A 125 21.95 -6.22 11.12
N PRO A 126 21.80 -7.37 11.81
CA PRO A 126 20.62 -7.69 12.60
C PRO A 126 20.38 -6.75 13.80
N LYS A 127 21.39 -5.95 14.19
CA LYS A 127 21.30 -4.95 15.27
C LYS A 127 20.85 -3.59 14.76
N GLY A 128 20.66 -3.46 13.42
CA GLY A 128 20.27 -2.20 12.76
C GLY A 128 21.45 -1.29 12.43
N THR A 129 22.70 -1.74 12.56
CA THR A 129 23.88 -0.98 12.15
C THR A 129 23.94 -0.94 10.62
N LYS A 130 24.08 0.24 10.04
CA LYS A 130 24.18 0.41 8.58
C LYS A 130 25.55 -0.04 8.09
N LEU A 131 25.56 -1.05 7.22
CA LEU A 131 26.75 -1.61 6.57
C LEU A 131 27.03 -0.96 5.22
N ALA A 132 25.95 -0.63 4.47
CA ALA A 132 26.05 0.03 3.18
C ALA A 132 24.78 0.85 2.90
N GLU A 133 24.89 1.83 2.01
CA GLU A 133 23.78 2.66 1.56
C GLU A 133 23.95 2.99 0.08
N GLN A 134 22.84 2.99 -0.65
CA GLN A 134 22.78 3.51 -2.01
C GLN A 134 21.59 4.45 -2.13
N LYS A 135 21.84 5.74 -2.32
CA LYS A 135 20.82 6.72 -2.64
C LYS A 135 20.38 6.57 -4.10
N ALA A 136 19.10 6.91 -4.36
CA ALA A 136 18.51 6.79 -5.68
C ALA A 136 18.74 5.40 -6.33
N PHE A 137 18.63 4.33 -5.52
CA PHE A 137 18.76 2.95 -5.96
C PHE A 137 17.72 2.59 -7.03
N GLY A 138 16.53 3.18 -6.94
CA GLY A 138 15.46 3.05 -7.93
C GLY A 138 14.71 4.36 -8.15
N SER A 139 14.18 4.52 -9.37
CA SER A 139 13.29 5.61 -9.75
C SER A 139 12.17 5.03 -10.61
N PHE A 140 10.93 5.35 -10.29
CA PHE A 140 9.75 4.76 -10.89
C PHE A 140 8.77 5.85 -11.31
N ASP A 141 8.52 5.90 -12.62
CA ASP A 141 7.60 6.85 -13.23
C ASP A 141 6.38 6.10 -13.79
N PHE A 142 5.21 6.59 -13.48
CA PHE A 142 3.94 6.08 -13.97
C PHE A 142 3.16 7.17 -14.65
N LYS A 143 2.61 6.87 -15.83
CA LYS A 143 1.79 7.81 -16.59
C LYS A 143 0.60 7.07 -17.19
N GLY A 144 -0.59 7.66 -17.09
CA GLY A 144 -1.80 7.04 -17.60
C GLY A 144 -3.00 7.98 -17.58
N SER A 145 -4.13 7.54 -18.13
CA SER A 145 -5.39 8.29 -18.16
C SER A 145 -6.22 8.15 -16.89
N VAL A 146 -5.80 7.29 -15.97
CA VAL A 146 -6.48 7.03 -14.68
C VAL A 146 -5.46 6.96 -13.55
N ARG A 147 -5.91 7.14 -12.30
CA ARG A 147 -5.09 6.85 -11.12
C ARG A 147 -4.96 5.34 -10.95
N ASN A 148 -3.94 4.76 -11.58
CA ASN A 148 -3.72 3.32 -11.48
C ASN A 148 -3.36 2.93 -10.04
N GLN A 149 -4.04 1.90 -9.51
CA GLN A 149 -3.78 1.35 -8.18
C GLN A 149 -2.99 0.03 -8.26
N GLU A 150 -2.89 -0.56 -9.43
CA GLU A 150 -2.11 -1.77 -9.69
C GLU A 150 -0.68 -1.41 -10.06
N VAL A 151 0.03 -0.82 -9.08
CA VAL A 151 1.41 -0.34 -9.23
C VAL A 151 2.34 -1.21 -8.41
N PHE A 152 3.45 -1.62 -9.01
CA PHE A 152 4.52 -2.33 -8.29
C PHE A 152 5.91 -1.85 -8.72
N ALA A 153 6.88 -2.04 -7.83
CA ALA A 153 8.30 -1.88 -8.11
C ALA A 153 9.02 -3.22 -8.05
N LYS A 154 9.89 -3.49 -9.02
CA LYS A 154 10.89 -4.54 -8.98
C LYS A 154 12.22 -3.92 -8.62
N LEU A 155 12.81 -4.34 -7.51
CA LEU A 155 14.12 -3.92 -7.05
C LEU A 155 15.06 -5.13 -7.08
N THR A 156 16.22 -5.00 -7.71
CA THR A 156 17.20 -6.09 -7.82
C THR A 156 18.52 -5.63 -7.22
N LEU A 157 18.95 -6.31 -6.16
CA LEU A 157 20.23 -6.07 -5.51
C LEU A 157 21.19 -7.22 -5.78
N ASN A 158 22.37 -6.89 -6.29
CA ASN A 158 23.48 -7.83 -6.44
C ASN A 158 24.54 -7.49 -5.39
N LEU A 159 24.80 -8.42 -4.49
CA LEU A 159 25.86 -8.29 -3.47
C LEU A 159 27.12 -8.97 -3.96
N THR A 160 28.24 -8.24 -4.00
CA THR A 160 29.53 -8.82 -4.37
C THR A 160 30.15 -9.50 -3.13
N SER A 161 30.17 -10.82 -3.13
CA SER A 161 30.81 -11.66 -2.11
C SER A 161 30.47 -11.27 -0.65
N PRO A 162 29.20 -11.13 -0.28
CA PRO A 162 28.83 -10.84 1.10
C PRO A 162 29.24 -12.02 2.00
N PRO A 163 29.77 -11.78 3.20
CA PRO A 163 30.01 -12.86 4.16
C PRO A 163 28.72 -13.61 4.49
N PRO A 164 28.77 -14.94 4.76
CA PRO A 164 27.63 -15.65 5.32
C PRO A 164 27.16 -15.02 6.64
N GLY A 165 25.84 -14.87 6.79
CA GLY A 165 25.26 -14.22 7.98
C GLY A 165 23.85 -13.71 7.75
N ASP A 166 23.29 -13.13 8.79
CA ASP A 166 21.96 -12.53 8.76
C ASP A 166 22.07 -11.01 8.49
N TYR A 167 21.13 -10.49 7.69
CA TYR A 167 21.11 -9.10 7.25
C TYR A 167 19.68 -8.58 7.21
N VAL A 168 19.52 -7.26 7.14
CA VAL A 168 18.25 -6.60 6.87
C VAL A 168 18.44 -5.66 5.68
N LEU A 169 17.62 -5.83 4.66
CA LEU A 169 17.52 -4.94 3.53
C LEU A 169 16.42 -3.93 3.82
N ARG A 170 16.76 -2.65 3.94
CA ARG A 170 15.81 -1.57 4.17
C ARG A 170 15.71 -0.70 2.93
N TYR A 171 14.49 -0.53 2.43
CA TYR A 171 14.16 0.42 1.37
C TYR A 171 13.42 1.62 1.95
N ARG A 172 13.81 2.83 1.52
CA ARG A 172 13.11 4.07 1.80
C ARG A 172 12.52 4.60 0.51
N PHE A 173 11.21 4.52 0.41
CA PHE A 173 10.43 5.02 -0.72
C PHE A 173 10.05 6.47 -0.44
N ARG A 174 10.21 7.35 -1.43
CA ARG A 174 9.83 8.74 -1.34
C ARG A 174 8.93 9.10 -2.50
N ASP A 175 7.68 9.44 -2.21
CA ASP A 175 6.75 10.03 -3.18
C ASP A 175 7.24 11.43 -3.55
N ALA A 176 7.56 11.66 -4.82
CA ALA A 176 8.16 12.91 -5.27
C ALA A 176 7.17 14.09 -5.25
N ALA A 177 5.87 13.80 -5.35
CA ALA A 177 4.83 14.80 -5.41
C ALA A 177 4.44 15.33 -4.03
N SER A 178 4.32 14.45 -3.03
CA SER A 178 3.98 14.82 -1.64
C SER A 178 5.20 14.98 -0.73
N GLY A 179 6.34 14.40 -1.10
CA GLY A 179 7.52 14.28 -0.24
C GLY A 179 7.37 13.23 0.88
N ALA A 180 6.24 12.52 0.93
CA ALA A 180 6.00 11.49 1.93
C ALA A 180 6.99 10.33 1.78
N VAL A 181 7.37 9.73 2.91
CA VAL A 181 8.33 8.62 2.97
C VAL A 181 7.68 7.40 3.60
N ALA A 182 7.82 6.26 2.94
CA ALA A 182 7.49 4.95 3.47
C ALA A 182 8.74 4.07 3.54
N VAL A 183 8.78 3.17 4.52
CA VAL A 183 9.93 2.28 4.75
C VAL A 183 9.47 0.83 4.71
N SER A 184 10.26 -0.02 4.08
CA SER A 184 10.09 -1.48 4.11
C SER A 184 11.40 -2.13 4.54
N GLU A 185 11.31 -3.17 5.37
CA GLU A 185 12.44 -3.97 5.82
C GLU A 185 12.20 -5.44 5.46
N GLN A 186 13.22 -6.06 4.91
CA GLN A 186 13.22 -7.46 4.52
C GLN A 186 14.44 -8.16 5.16
N PRO A 187 14.27 -8.90 6.26
CA PRO A 187 15.31 -9.74 6.79
C PRO A 187 15.67 -10.86 5.80
N PHE A 188 16.97 -11.15 5.65
CA PHE A 188 17.46 -12.22 4.80
C PHE A 188 18.77 -12.81 5.35
N LYS A 189 19.14 -13.96 4.83
CA LYS A 189 20.37 -14.67 5.19
C LYS A 189 21.21 -14.96 3.97
N ILE A 190 22.51 -14.74 4.07
CA ILE A 190 23.49 -15.28 3.12
C ILE A 190 23.99 -16.60 3.66
N VAL A 191 23.86 -17.63 2.85
CA VAL A 191 24.37 -18.98 3.13
C VAL A 191 25.62 -19.26 2.30
N PRO A 192 26.49 -20.18 2.76
CA PRO A 192 27.68 -20.59 2.02
C PRO A 192 27.41 -21.11 0.62
#